data_fd7aafa4bea7b3d426321dca9949dffa
#
_entry.id   fd7aafa4bea7b3d426321dca9949dffa
#
_cell.length_a   1.000
_cell.length_b   1.000
_cell.length_c   1.000
_cell.angle_alpha   90.00
_cell.angle_beta   90.00
_cell.angle_gamma   90.00
#
_symmetry.space_group_name_H-M   'P 1'
#
loop_
_entity.id
_entity.type
_entity.pdbx_description
1 polymer ?
#
loop_
_entity_poly.entity_id
_entity_poly.type
_entity_poly.pdbx_seq_one_letter_code
_entity_poly.pdbx_strand_id
1 'polypeptide(L)'
;MKRCSWCNLNNSKYVEYHDNEWGEFKTDDKYLLEMLILESFQAGLSWECVLNKRDDFRKCYDDFDLDKICNYDDNKINELLQNKNIIRNKLKIKASINNAKIFRNIKNEYGTFYNYLKNFTNYKVYYETGFTHSILSDKISEDLIKRGMKFVGTTIIYSYLQAIGIIYSHEKCCFKYKNVKMRLAVITDIHGNKEALESVINDIKKRDVDKIICLGDTISLGPNSKECLDIIIDNNINMVLGNHELYSIKGSQIDDNIDEFEKEYYEYVKSSLTEKEINFLNTCPLYYECNIDYNNSLNSKKIIFSHYLIKDIKEPFPFEKTHLKSDINLWKKYNDENIIYVVGHLHNSFDENEVSGIVGDYIEDINALTNIYIVDSLGCRTNEDTSYFLIEIGKNMCFSRVKVKYDRAKFEEELKREYKEKGIINEIFFGIKSSKP
;
A
#
# COMPACT_ATOMS: atom_id res chain seq x y z
N MET A 1 0.40 20.70 25.82
CA MET A 1 0.13 19.64 24.84
C MET A 1 0.89 19.92 23.57
N LYS A 2 1.64 18.96 23.04
CA LYS A 2 2.31 19.10 21.74
C LYS A 2 1.33 18.76 20.61
N ARG A 3 1.30 19.55 19.53
CA ARG A 3 0.48 19.34 18.33
C ARG A 3 1.38 19.10 17.13
N CYS A 4 0.79 18.73 16.01
CA CYS A 4 1.53 18.61 14.75
C CYS A 4 2.24 19.91 14.39
N SER A 5 3.40 19.83 13.77
CA SER A 5 4.27 20.98 13.47
C SER A 5 3.60 22.02 12.55
N TRP A 6 2.66 21.59 11.72
CA TRP A 6 1.91 22.45 10.81
C TRP A 6 0.81 23.28 11.51
N CYS A 7 0.41 22.92 12.73
CA CYS A 7 -0.66 23.61 13.47
C CYS A 7 -0.14 24.95 14.03
N ASN A 8 -0.65 26.06 13.52
CA ASN A 8 -0.31 27.38 14.04
C ASN A 8 -0.99 27.62 15.40
N LEU A 9 -0.22 27.57 16.48
CA LEU A 9 -0.71 27.72 17.85
C LEU A 9 -1.25 29.12 18.16
N ASN A 10 -0.93 30.12 17.36
CA ASN A 10 -1.44 31.48 17.51
C ASN A 10 -2.82 31.69 16.85
N ASN A 11 -3.33 30.70 16.13
CA ASN A 11 -4.63 30.73 15.48
C ASN A 11 -5.57 29.74 16.18
N SER A 12 -6.51 30.24 16.97
CA SER A 12 -7.46 29.41 17.75
C SER A 12 -8.32 28.52 16.86
N LYS A 13 -8.76 28.99 15.69
CA LYS A 13 -9.53 28.16 14.73
C LYS A 13 -8.69 27.02 14.18
N TYR A 14 -7.39 27.23 13.98
CA TYR A 14 -6.50 26.19 13.48
C TYR A 14 -6.21 25.14 14.56
N VAL A 15 -6.07 25.61 15.82
CA VAL A 15 -5.94 24.71 16.98
C VAL A 15 -7.19 23.87 17.16
N GLU A 16 -8.38 24.47 17.10
CA GLU A 16 -9.66 23.78 17.22
C GLU A 16 -9.85 22.75 16.11
N TYR A 17 -9.56 23.12 14.86
CA TYR A 17 -9.60 22.19 13.73
C TYR A 17 -8.69 21.00 13.93
N HIS A 18 -7.41 21.25 14.34
CA HIS A 18 -6.47 20.17 14.61
C HIS A 18 -6.93 19.24 15.75
N ASP A 19 -7.44 19.81 16.85
CA ASP A 19 -7.75 19.04 18.07
C ASP A 19 -9.06 18.27 17.97
N ASN A 20 -10.04 18.78 17.23
CA ASN A 20 -11.41 18.28 17.30
C ASN A 20 -11.96 17.78 15.97
N GLU A 21 -11.28 18.02 14.84
CA GLU A 21 -11.86 17.77 13.53
C GLU A 21 -10.94 16.98 12.59
N TRP A 22 -9.71 17.44 12.41
CA TRP A 22 -8.77 16.83 11.48
C TRP A 22 -8.39 15.41 11.89
N GLY A 23 -8.48 14.47 10.94
CA GLY A 23 -8.23 13.05 11.18
C GLY A 23 -9.36 12.32 11.90
N GLU A 24 -10.48 13.01 12.21
CA GLU A 24 -11.66 12.35 12.77
C GLU A 24 -12.56 11.83 11.64
N PHE A 25 -12.91 10.56 11.72
CA PHE A 25 -13.65 9.87 10.66
C PHE A 25 -15.06 10.45 10.46
N LYS A 26 -15.38 10.88 9.24
CA LYS A 26 -16.64 11.53 8.87
C LYS A 26 -17.28 10.81 7.68
N THR A 27 -18.61 10.66 7.73
CA THR A 27 -19.42 9.98 6.70
C THR A 27 -20.59 10.83 6.20
N ASP A 28 -20.85 11.98 6.82
CA ASP A 28 -21.94 12.87 6.45
C ASP A 28 -21.65 13.57 5.10
N ASP A 29 -22.52 13.40 4.13
CA ASP A 29 -22.34 13.93 2.77
C ASP A 29 -22.19 15.45 2.73
N LYS A 30 -22.84 16.19 3.63
CA LYS A 30 -22.73 17.65 3.70
C LYS A 30 -21.30 18.06 4.12
N TYR A 31 -20.77 17.40 5.16
CA TYR A 31 -19.39 17.61 5.60
C TYR A 31 -18.39 17.19 4.53
N LEU A 32 -18.62 16.06 3.87
CA LEU A 32 -17.75 15.57 2.79
C LEU A 32 -17.72 16.56 1.62
N LEU A 33 -18.87 17.16 1.25
CA LEU A 33 -18.92 18.18 0.22
C LEU A 33 -18.24 19.48 0.64
N GLU A 34 -18.47 19.95 1.88
CA GLU A 34 -17.80 21.12 2.44
C GLU A 34 -16.29 20.99 2.33
N MET A 35 -15.75 19.87 2.84
CA MET A 35 -14.30 19.66 2.83
C MET A 35 -13.73 19.52 1.42
N LEU A 36 -14.42 18.83 0.51
CA LEU A 36 -13.99 18.70 -0.89
C LEU A 36 -13.89 20.06 -1.59
N ILE A 37 -14.86 20.93 -1.35
CA ILE A 37 -14.85 22.31 -1.90
C ILE A 37 -13.72 23.12 -1.28
N LEU A 38 -13.59 23.14 0.05
CA LEU A 38 -12.58 23.91 0.75
C LEU A 38 -11.15 23.50 0.38
N GLU A 39 -10.88 22.19 0.31
CA GLU A 39 -9.58 21.65 -0.14
C GLU A 39 -9.29 22.03 -1.61
N SER A 40 -10.30 22.00 -2.46
CA SER A 40 -10.15 22.47 -3.85
C SER A 40 -9.79 23.99 -3.91
N PHE A 41 -10.30 24.78 -2.97
CA PHE A 41 -9.92 26.20 -2.84
C PHE A 41 -8.51 26.39 -2.25
N GLN A 42 -7.96 25.40 -1.55
CA GLN A 42 -6.59 25.46 -1.02
C GLN A 42 -5.53 25.44 -2.13
N ALA A 43 -5.80 24.90 -3.30
CA ALA A 43 -4.81 24.81 -4.38
C ALA A 43 -4.05 26.14 -4.58
N GLY A 44 -2.74 26.14 -4.28
CA GLY A 44 -1.87 27.32 -4.33
C GLY A 44 -2.02 28.31 -3.16
N LEU A 45 -2.69 27.94 -2.07
CA LEU A 45 -2.87 28.73 -0.85
C LEU A 45 -2.52 27.87 0.39
N SER A 46 -2.35 28.51 1.55
CA SER A 46 -2.24 27.78 2.81
C SER A 46 -3.62 27.33 3.30
N TRP A 47 -3.68 26.18 3.98
CA TRP A 47 -4.91 25.72 4.62
C TRP A 47 -5.45 26.72 5.62
N GLU A 48 -4.58 27.34 6.40
CA GLU A 48 -4.94 28.39 7.34
C GLU A 48 -5.72 29.54 6.70
N CYS A 49 -5.34 29.94 5.49
CA CYS A 49 -6.05 30.98 4.74
C CYS A 49 -7.49 30.57 4.40
N VAL A 50 -7.70 29.28 4.03
CA VAL A 50 -9.03 28.74 3.72
C VAL A 50 -9.84 28.58 5.00
N LEU A 51 -9.26 27.99 6.03
CA LEU A 51 -9.90 27.72 7.32
C LEU A 51 -10.40 29.01 7.99
N ASN A 52 -9.61 30.09 7.96
CA ASN A 52 -10.01 31.37 8.51
C ASN A 52 -11.23 31.98 7.81
N LYS A 53 -11.51 31.58 6.58
CA LYS A 53 -12.66 32.02 5.77
C LYS A 53 -13.83 31.03 5.76
N ARG A 54 -13.71 29.89 6.46
CA ARG A 54 -14.67 28.79 6.41
C ARG A 54 -16.09 29.19 6.80
N ASP A 55 -16.23 30.01 7.85
CA ASP A 55 -17.54 30.48 8.31
C ASP A 55 -18.22 31.39 7.26
N ASP A 56 -17.43 32.20 6.58
CA ASP A 56 -17.94 33.03 5.49
C ASP A 56 -18.25 32.20 4.23
N PHE A 57 -17.47 31.16 3.96
CA PHE A 57 -17.84 30.17 2.93
C PHE A 57 -19.17 29.51 3.24
N ARG A 58 -19.42 29.06 4.49
CA ARG A 58 -20.71 28.47 4.89
C ARG A 58 -21.86 29.42 4.61
N LYS A 59 -21.73 30.70 4.99
CA LYS A 59 -22.77 31.70 4.73
C LYS A 59 -23.01 31.92 3.23
N CYS A 60 -21.96 31.99 2.43
CA CYS A 60 -22.03 32.30 1.00
C CYS A 60 -22.46 31.11 0.13
N TYR A 61 -22.15 29.89 0.58
CA TYR A 61 -22.46 28.64 -0.10
C TYR A 61 -23.70 27.93 0.49
N ASP A 62 -24.63 28.69 1.07
CA ASP A 62 -25.90 28.19 1.63
C ASP A 62 -25.66 27.00 2.57
N ASP A 63 -24.65 27.11 3.45
CA ASP A 63 -24.23 26.08 4.40
C ASP A 63 -23.87 24.73 3.73
N PHE A 64 -23.31 24.81 2.54
CA PHE A 64 -22.94 23.70 1.67
C PHE A 64 -24.11 22.74 1.33
N ASP A 65 -25.29 23.32 1.20
CA ASP A 65 -26.47 22.62 0.67
C ASP A 65 -26.20 22.19 -0.78
N LEU A 66 -26.14 20.87 -1.02
CA LEU A 66 -25.77 20.30 -2.30
C LEU A 66 -26.72 20.74 -3.43
N ASP A 67 -28.03 20.74 -3.18
CA ASP A 67 -29.01 21.06 -4.20
C ASP A 67 -28.98 22.54 -4.57
N LYS A 68 -28.78 23.40 -3.58
CA LYS A 68 -28.62 24.85 -3.85
C LYS A 68 -27.36 25.12 -4.65
N ILE A 69 -26.21 24.56 -4.28
CA ILE A 69 -24.93 24.75 -4.99
C ILE A 69 -25.03 24.26 -6.44
N CYS A 70 -25.68 23.13 -6.66
CA CYS A 70 -25.89 22.61 -8.03
C CYS A 70 -26.70 23.53 -8.92
N ASN A 71 -27.52 24.42 -8.35
CA ASN A 71 -28.39 25.35 -9.05
C ASN A 71 -27.82 26.81 -9.11
N TYR A 72 -26.61 27.06 -8.65
CA TYR A 72 -26.01 28.39 -8.75
C TYR A 72 -25.85 28.81 -10.21
N ASP A 73 -26.35 30.00 -10.50
CA ASP A 73 -26.30 30.67 -11.80
C ASP A 73 -25.16 31.72 -11.88
N ASP A 74 -25.08 32.40 -13.00
CA ASP A 74 -24.10 33.47 -13.21
C ASP A 74 -24.27 34.64 -12.23
N ASN A 75 -25.50 34.93 -11.75
CA ASN A 75 -25.74 35.98 -10.76
C ASN A 75 -25.13 35.60 -9.43
N LYS A 76 -25.32 34.34 -8.99
CA LYS A 76 -24.69 33.83 -7.75
C LYS A 76 -23.17 33.78 -7.88
N ILE A 77 -22.64 33.40 -9.04
CA ILE A 77 -21.17 33.43 -9.29
C ILE A 77 -20.64 34.86 -9.15
N ASN A 78 -21.33 35.85 -9.70
CA ASN A 78 -20.94 37.25 -9.59
C ASN A 78 -21.02 37.78 -8.15
N GLU A 79 -22.07 37.39 -7.39
CA GLU A 79 -22.19 37.66 -5.95
C GLU A 79 -20.96 37.13 -5.18
N LEU A 80 -20.61 35.84 -5.39
CA LEU A 80 -19.47 35.21 -4.76
C LEU A 80 -18.14 35.90 -5.12
N LEU A 81 -17.98 36.34 -6.36
CA LEU A 81 -16.77 37.10 -6.81
C LEU A 81 -16.62 38.45 -6.16
N GLN A 82 -17.71 39.07 -5.76
CA GLN A 82 -17.69 40.39 -5.10
C GLN A 82 -17.46 40.28 -3.59
N ASN A 83 -17.70 39.12 -2.98
CA ASN A 83 -17.58 38.94 -1.55
C ASN A 83 -16.10 38.84 -1.13
N LYS A 84 -15.64 39.86 -0.38
CA LYS A 84 -14.22 39.99 0.10
C LYS A 84 -13.86 38.96 1.16
N ASN A 85 -14.83 38.35 1.80
CA ASN A 85 -14.60 37.43 2.91
C ASN A 85 -14.25 36.00 2.46
N ILE A 86 -14.50 35.63 1.18
CA ILE A 86 -14.12 34.37 0.60
C ILE A 86 -12.97 34.51 -0.41
N ILE A 87 -12.48 33.40 -0.93
CA ILE A 87 -11.44 33.36 -1.97
C ILE A 87 -12.10 33.66 -3.34
N ARG A 88 -11.83 34.86 -3.89
CA ARG A 88 -12.45 35.36 -5.13
C ARG A 88 -11.69 34.89 -6.37
N ASN A 89 -11.80 33.62 -6.69
CA ASN A 89 -11.22 33.04 -7.91
C ASN A 89 -12.33 32.44 -8.77
N LYS A 90 -12.59 33.04 -9.95
CA LYS A 90 -13.66 32.64 -10.85
C LYS A 90 -13.58 31.18 -11.28
N LEU A 91 -12.37 30.67 -11.53
CA LEU A 91 -12.17 29.29 -11.94
C LEU A 91 -12.51 28.31 -10.80
N LYS A 92 -12.10 28.62 -9.58
CA LYS A 92 -12.39 27.80 -8.39
C LYS A 92 -13.89 27.83 -8.04
N ILE A 93 -14.55 28.99 -8.13
CA ILE A 93 -16.00 29.10 -7.91
C ILE A 93 -16.77 28.27 -8.96
N LYS A 94 -16.42 28.39 -10.23
CA LYS A 94 -17.06 27.56 -11.27
C LYS A 94 -16.76 26.06 -11.08
N ALA A 95 -15.55 25.74 -10.66
CA ALA A 95 -15.17 24.37 -10.36
C ALA A 95 -15.95 23.78 -9.18
N SER A 96 -16.17 24.57 -8.09
CA SER A 96 -16.92 24.06 -6.93
C SER A 96 -18.38 23.72 -7.31
N ILE A 97 -19.01 24.50 -8.16
CA ILE A 97 -20.36 24.21 -8.67
C ILE A 97 -20.36 22.96 -9.55
N ASN A 98 -19.39 22.83 -10.45
CA ASN A 98 -19.23 21.63 -11.27
C ASN A 98 -18.99 20.38 -10.42
N ASN A 99 -18.09 20.48 -9.43
CA ASN A 99 -17.78 19.38 -8.53
C ASN A 99 -19.00 18.97 -7.69
N ALA A 100 -19.83 19.92 -7.24
CA ALA A 100 -21.07 19.63 -6.53
C ALA A 100 -22.06 18.84 -7.42
N LYS A 101 -22.18 19.18 -8.70
CA LYS A 101 -23.02 18.43 -9.65
C LYS A 101 -22.52 16.98 -9.83
N ILE A 102 -21.20 16.80 -9.92
CA ILE A 102 -20.59 15.46 -10.04
C ILE A 102 -20.74 14.70 -8.72
N PHE A 103 -20.54 15.36 -7.57
CA PHE A 103 -20.79 14.80 -6.26
C PHE A 103 -22.22 14.27 -6.11
N ARG A 104 -23.22 15.03 -6.59
CA ARG A 104 -24.63 14.59 -6.63
C ARG A 104 -24.82 13.35 -7.51
N ASN A 105 -24.19 13.31 -8.68
CA ASN A 105 -24.26 12.14 -9.57
C ASN A 105 -23.65 10.90 -8.90
N ILE A 106 -22.50 11.05 -8.26
CA ILE A 106 -21.84 9.97 -7.49
C ILE A 106 -22.76 9.52 -6.34
N LYS A 107 -23.34 10.47 -5.60
CA LYS A 107 -24.31 10.14 -4.54
C LYS A 107 -25.51 9.34 -5.07
N ASN A 108 -26.04 9.71 -6.23
CA ASN A 108 -27.15 8.98 -6.86
C ASN A 108 -26.72 7.56 -7.30
N GLU A 109 -25.46 7.37 -7.74
CA GLU A 109 -24.93 6.08 -8.18
C GLU A 109 -24.64 5.13 -6.99
N TYR A 110 -24.09 5.66 -5.88
CA TYR A 110 -23.61 4.85 -4.73
C TYR A 110 -24.46 5.00 -3.46
N GLY A 111 -25.52 5.78 -3.49
CA GLY A 111 -26.36 6.10 -2.32
C GLY A 111 -25.79 7.23 -1.45
N THR A 112 -24.48 7.22 -1.16
CA THR A 112 -23.74 8.29 -0.46
C THR A 112 -22.38 8.50 -1.09
N PHE A 113 -21.78 9.67 -0.91
CA PHE A 113 -20.40 9.89 -1.34
C PHE A 113 -19.40 9.05 -0.54
N TYR A 114 -19.72 8.78 0.72
CA TYR A 114 -18.92 7.86 1.53
C TYR A 114 -18.94 6.44 0.97
N ASN A 115 -20.07 5.94 0.47
CA ASN A 115 -20.11 4.62 -0.17
C ASN A 115 -19.24 4.54 -1.44
N TYR A 116 -19.19 5.62 -2.23
CA TYR A 116 -18.24 5.72 -3.33
C TYR A 116 -16.80 5.62 -2.84
N LEU A 117 -16.42 6.36 -1.78
CA LEU A 117 -15.07 6.29 -1.22
C LEU A 117 -14.74 4.89 -0.68
N LYS A 118 -15.72 4.14 -0.17
CA LYS A 118 -15.53 2.77 0.31
C LYS A 118 -14.98 1.82 -0.75
N ASN A 119 -15.33 1.99 -2.02
CA ASN A 119 -14.81 1.16 -3.10
C ASN A 119 -13.29 1.27 -3.26
N PHE A 120 -12.68 2.36 -2.78
CA PHE A 120 -11.24 2.57 -2.80
C PHE A 120 -10.59 2.22 -1.46
N THR A 121 -11.32 2.34 -0.35
CA THR A 121 -10.75 2.28 1.00
C THR A 121 -10.99 0.94 1.70
N ASN A 122 -11.86 0.08 1.15
CA ASN A 122 -12.26 -1.17 1.81
C ASN A 122 -12.61 -0.98 3.30
N TYR A 123 -13.31 0.10 3.64
CA TYR A 123 -13.70 0.46 5.02
C TYR A 123 -12.54 0.70 6.00
N LYS A 124 -11.31 0.90 5.51
CA LYS A 124 -10.11 1.06 6.33
C LYS A 124 -9.76 2.53 6.54
N VAL A 125 -9.15 2.81 7.70
CA VAL A 125 -8.45 4.07 7.98
C VAL A 125 -6.96 3.81 7.75
N TYR A 126 -6.32 4.66 6.95
CA TYR A 126 -4.91 4.57 6.61
C TYR A 126 -4.10 5.45 7.57
N TYR A 127 -3.06 4.90 8.19
CA TYR A 127 -2.18 5.65 9.09
C TYR A 127 -0.90 6.01 8.33
N GLU A 128 -0.81 7.24 7.86
CA GLU A 128 0.29 7.73 7.04
C GLU A 128 0.79 9.06 7.58
N THR A 129 2.11 9.25 7.70
CA THR A 129 2.71 10.51 8.13
C THR A 129 3.83 10.93 7.20
N GLY A 130 3.93 12.23 6.90
CA GLY A 130 5.03 12.77 6.10
C GLY A 130 4.86 12.64 4.58
N PHE A 131 3.70 12.22 4.09
CA PHE A 131 3.39 12.13 2.66
C PHE A 131 2.53 13.30 2.20
N THR A 132 2.61 13.60 0.91
CA THR A 132 1.76 14.60 0.23
C THR A 132 0.80 13.96 -0.77
N HIS A 133 0.94 12.66 -1.03
CA HIS A 133 0.06 11.82 -1.84
C HIS A 133 0.30 10.35 -1.52
N SER A 134 -0.63 9.48 -1.88
CA SER A 134 -0.52 8.03 -1.76
C SER A 134 -1.24 7.37 -2.94
N ILE A 135 -1.04 6.04 -3.10
CA ILE A 135 -1.76 5.27 -4.13
C ILE A 135 -3.28 5.45 -4.01
N LEU A 136 -3.79 5.54 -2.76
CA LEU A 136 -5.21 5.79 -2.51
C LEU A 136 -5.64 7.14 -3.07
N SER A 137 -4.91 8.21 -2.75
CA SER A 137 -5.23 9.55 -3.25
C SER A 137 -5.07 9.66 -4.76
N ASP A 138 -4.08 8.95 -5.35
CA ASP A 138 -3.86 8.90 -6.79
C ASP A 138 -5.06 8.30 -7.51
N LYS A 139 -5.54 7.12 -7.07
CA LYS A 139 -6.71 6.44 -7.65
C LYS A 139 -7.99 7.24 -7.54
N ILE A 140 -8.28 7.80 -6.37
CA ILE A 140 -9.48 8.62 -6.15
C ILE A 140 -9.41 9.91 -6.98
N SER A 141 -8.24 10.54 -7.03
CA SER A 141 -8.01 11.73 -7.86
C SER A 141 -8.25 11.43 -9.34
N GLU A 142 -7.71 10.34 -9.85
CA GLU A 142 -7.87 9.92 -11.25
C GLU A 142 -9.35 9.68 -11.60
N ASP A 143 -10.08 8.94 -10.78
CA ASP A 143 -11.52 8.69 -11.01
C ASP A 143 -12.34 9.98 -10.96
N LEU A 144 -12.10 10.85 -9.97
CA LEU A 144 -12.79 12.13 -9.86
C LEU A 144 -12.50 13.06 -11.05
N ILE A 145 -11.25 13.08 -11.53
CA ILE A 145 -10.86 13.82 -12.75
C ILE A 145 -11.55 13.23 -13.98
N LYS A 146 -11.58 11.91 -14.12
CA LYS A 146 -12.27 11.21 -15.20
C LYS A 146 -13.76 11.50 -15.21
N ARG A 147 -14.38 11.65 -14.05
CA ARG A 147 -15.79 12.08 -13.89
C ARG A 147 -15.99 13.58 -14.20
N GLY A 148 -14.91 14.33 -14.39
CA GLY A 148 -14.95 15.74 -14.79
C GLY A 148 -14.76 16.75 -13.67
N MET A 149 -14.42 16.32 -12.44
CA MET A 149 -14.11 17.24 -11.35
C MET A 149 -12.83 18.05 -11.64
N LYS A 150 -12.73 19.23 -11.04
CA LYS A 150 -11.61 20.16 -11.19
C LYS A 150 -11.01 20.49 -9.84
N PHE A 151 -9.71 20.80 -9.80
CA PHE A 151 -8.94 21.08 -8.58
C PHE A 151 -8.99 19.93 -7.55
N VAL A 152 -8.98 18.69 -8.06
CA VAL A 152 -8.99 17.45 -7.28
C VAL A 152 -7.76 16.60 -7.59
N GLY A 153 -6.59 17.22 -7.83
CA GLY A 153 -5.32 16.54 -8.01
C GLY A 153 -4.93 15.75 -6.75
N THR A 154 -4.04 14.76 -6.91
CA THR A 154 -3.73 13.79 -5.86
C THR A 154 -3.34 14.43 -4.52
N THR A 155 -2.57 15.52 -4.51
CA THR A 155 -2.21 16.25 -3.27
C THR A 155 -3.44 16.84 -2.57
N ILE A 156 -4.40 17.38 -3.33
CA ILE A 156 -5.65 17.92 -2.78
C ILE A 156 -6.51 16.79 -2.24
N ILE A 157 -6.61 15.69 -2.97
CA ILE A 157 -7.37 14.51 -2.52
C ILE A 157 -6.71 13.89 -1.29
N TYR A 158 -5.38 13.85 -1.22
CA TYR A 158 -4.66 13.39 -0.02
C TYR A 158 -5.03 14.23 1.21
N SER A 159 -4.96 15.57 1.10
CA SER A 159 -5.39 16.48 2.18
C SER A 159 -6.86 16.31 2.54
N TYR A 160 -7.73 16.14 1.54
CA TYR A 160 -9.14 15.85 1.74
C TYR A 160 -9.36 14.55 2.54
N LEU A 161 -8.65 13.47 2.19
CA LEU A 161 -8.74 12.19 2.90
C LEU A 161 -8.23 12.30 4.34
N GLN A 162 -7.24 13.13 4.60
CA GLN A 162 -6.79 13.48 5.96
C GLN A 162 -7.86 14.26 6.73
N ALA A 163 -8.47 15.25 6.09
CA ALA A 163 -9.49 16.09 6.71
C ALA A 163 -10.75 15.31 7.12
N ILE A 164 -11.14 14.30 6.34
CA ILE A 164 -12.31 13.45 6.61
C ILE A 164 -11.99 12.17 7.42
N GLY A 165 -10.73 11.99 7.83
CA GLY A 165 -10.30 10.90 8.70
C GLY A 165 -10.15 9.53 8.03
N ILE A 166 -10.16 9.46 6.71
CA ILE A 166 -9.79 8.23 5.98
C ILE A 166 -8.28 8.01 6.08
N ILE A 167 -7.48 9.07 5.98
CA ILE A 167 -6.05 9.04 6.27
C ILE A 167 -5.81 9.72 7.63
N TYR A 168 -5.26 8.99 8.58
CA TYR A 168 -4.90 9.48 9.90
C TYR A 168 -3.40 9.84 9.92
N SER A 169 -3.07 11.13 10.06
CA SER A 169 -1.73 11.65 9.75
C SER A 169 -1.11 12.50 10.86
N HIS A 170 -1.59 12.37 12.11
CA HIS A 170 -0.98 13.11 13.21
C HIS A 170 0.48 12.68 13.42
N GLU A 171 1.37 13.67 13.59
CA GLU A 171 2.81 13.47 13.79
C GLU A 171 3.11 12.78 15.14
N LYS A 172 4.20 12.02 15.22
CA LYS A 172 4.62 11.30 16.44
C LYS A 172 4.68 12.17 17.69
N CYS A 173 5.06 13.43 17.56
CA CYS A 173 5.12 14.35 18.67
C CYS A 173 3.75 14.88 19.11
N CYS A 174 2.70 14.66 18.34
CA CYS A 174 1.35 15.17 18.59
C CYS A 174 0.62 14.33 19.65
N PHE A 175 -0.09 15.03 20.54
CA PHE A 175 -0.90 14.33 21.57
C PHE A 175 -2.03 13.49 21.00
N LYS A 176 -2.44 13.78 19.78
CA LYS A 176 -3.43 12.99 19.01
C LYS A 176 -2.81 11.80 18.29
N TYR A 177 -1.50 11.67 18.27
CA TYR A 177 -0.84 10.56 17.61
C TYR A 177 -1.41 9.24 18.16
N LYS A 178 -2.11 8.52 17.29
CA LYS A 178 -2.62 7.19 17.66
C LYS A 178 -1.42 6.26 17.61
N ASN A 179 -1.00 5.86 18.80
CA ASN A 179 0.17 5.01 18.99
C ASN A 179 0.04 3.76 18.11
N VAL A 180 0.70 3.78 16.96
CA VAL A 180 0.97 2.55 16.20
C VAL A 180 1.93 1.78 17.08
N LYS A 181 1.48 0.69 17.68
CA LYS A 181 2.26 -0.10 18.64
C LYS A 181 3.43 -0.81 17.95
N MET A 182 3.29 -1.10 16.65
CA MET A 182 4.28 -1.83 15.86
C MET A 182 4.13 -1.53 14.37
N ARG A 183 5.27 -1.34 13.68
CA ARG A 183 5.38 -1.26 12.22
C ARG A 183 6.23 -2.40 11.72
N LEU A 184 5.67 -3.18 10.80
CA LEU A 184 6.36 -4.28 10.16
C LEU A 184 6.50 -3.97 8.67
N ALA A 185 7.71 -4.07 8.12
CA ALA A 185 7.91 -4.12 6.68
C ALA A 185 8.00 -5.58 6.25
N VAL A 186 7.28 -5.94 5.20
CA VAL A 186 7.29 -7.30 4.66
C VAL A 186 7.79 -7.26 3.23
N ILE A 187 8.82 -8.03 2.96
CA ILE A 187 9.45 -8.21 1.64
C ILE A 187 9.39 -9.68 1.27
N THR A 188 9.40 -9.99 -0.02
CA THR A 188 9.33 -11.37 -0.52
C THR A 188 9.83 -11.47 -1.96
N ASP A 189 10.16 -12.67 -2.41
CA ASP A 189 10.43 -12.99 -3.81
C ASP A 189 11.46 -12.02 -4.41
N ILE A 190 12.61 -11.92 -3.74
CA ILE A 190 13.72 -11.01 -4.08
C ILE A 190 14.47 -11.54 -5.32
N HIS A 191 14.61 -12.86 -5.40
CA HIS A 191 15.18 -13.54 -6.54
C HIS A 191 16.50 -12.92 -7.04
N GLY A 192 17.46 -12.75 -6.14
CA GLY A 192 18.78 -12.23 -6.48
C GLY A 192 18.81 -10.82 -7.09
N ASN A 193 17.74 -10.03 -6.95
CA ASN A 193 17.70 -8.64 -7.37
C ASN A 193 18.20 -7.71 -6.26
N LYS A 194 19.52 -7.59 -6.19
CA LYS A 194 20.21 -6.82 -5.16
C LYS A 194 19.84 -5.32 -5.22
N GLU A 195 19.78 -4.74 -6.41
CA GLU A 195 19.49 -3.32 -6.61
C GLU A 195 18.11 -2.94 -6.07
N ALA A 196 17.12 -3.79 -6.32
CA ALA A 196 15.79 -3.60 -5.78
C ALA A 196 15.77 -3.76 -4.25
N LEU A 197 16.46 -4.79 -3.71
CA LEU A 197 16.55 -5.01 -2.27
C LEU A 197 17.22 -3.84 -1.54
N GLU A 198 18.38 -3.38 -2.02
CA GLU A 198 19.09 -2.23 -1.44
C GLU A 198 18.22 -0.97 -1.41
N SER A 199 17.51 -0.70 -2.51
CA SER A 199 16.60 0.45 -2.62
C SER A 199 15.46 0.37 -1.61
N VAL A 200 14.84 -0.80 -1.45
CA VAL A 200 13.78 -1.06 -0.49
C VAL A 200 14.29 -0.93 0.96
N ILE A 201 15.43 -1.53 1.29
CA ILE A 201 16.00 -1.42 2.65
C ILE A 201 16.33 0.04 2.99
N ASN A 202 16.86 0.80 2.04
CA ASN A 202 17.14 2.23 2.22
C ASN A 202 15.86 3.06 2.43
N ASP A 203 14.76 2.71 1.78
CA ASP A 203 13.46 3.36 2.02
C ASP A 203 12.87 2.98 3.39
N ILE A 204 12.90 1.70 3.74
CA ILE A 204 12.42 1.20 5.04
C ILE A 204 13.14 1.89 6.21
N LYS A 205 14.47 2.07 6.12
CA LYS A 205 15.27 2.76 7.17
C LYS A 205 14.81 4.20 7.43
N LYS A 206 14.12 4.84 6.51
CA LYS A 206 13.56 6.20 6.66
C LYS A 206 12.18 6.23 7.34
N ARG A 207 11.55 5.05 7.59
CA ARG A 207 10.12 4.97 7.98
C ARG A 207 9.85 4.52 9.41
N ASP A 208 10.86 4.43 10.28
CA ASP A 208 10.67 3.96 11.66
C ASP A 208 9.97 2.58 11.75
N VAL A 209 10.41 1.63 10.96
CA VAL A 209 9.93 0.25 10.99
C VAL A 209 10.57 -0.48 12.16
N ASP A 210 9.78 -1.21 12.94
CA ASP A 210 10.27 -1.95 14.11
C ASP A 210 10.92 -3.26 13.73
N LYS A 211 10.38 -3.94 12.69
CA LYS A 211 10.92 -5.21 12.19
C LYS A 211 10.72 -5.33 10.69
N ILE A 212 11.67 -5.98 10.03
CA ILE A 212 11.56 -6.39 8.63
C ILE A 212 11.39 -7.90 8.62
N ILE A 213 10.43 -8.40 7.83
CA ILE A 213 10.15 -9.82 7.65
C ILE A 213 10.30 -10.12 6.16
N CYS A 214 11.16 -11.08 5.83
CA CYS A 214 11.31 -11.62 4.48
C CYS A 214 10.56 -12.95 4.38
N LEU A 215 9.65 -13.06 3.43
CA LEU A 215 8.83 -14.26 3.24
C LEU A 215 9.51 -15.33 2.39
N GLY A 216 10.80 -15.22 2.12
CA GLY A 216 11.56 -16.20 1.33
C GLY A 216 11.70 -15.84 -0.14
N ASP A 217 12.20 -16.79 -0.90
CA ASP A 217 12.61 -16.64 -2.30
C ASP A 217 13.56 -15.45 -2.50
N THR A 218 14.56 -15.39 -1.64
CA THR A 218 15.64 -14.40 -1.68
C THR A 218 16.65 -14.72 -2.76
N ILE A 219 16.87 -16.00 -2.99
CA ILE A 219 17.85 -16.57 -3.93
C ILE A 219 17.18 -17.00 -5.24
N SER A 220 18.01 -17.40 -6.18
CA SER A 220 17.60 -17.95 -7.49
C SER A 220 17.05 -16.88 -8.46
N LEU A 221 16.90 -17.26 -9.71
CA LEU A 221 16.43 -16.48 -10.86
C LEU A 221 17.35 -15.29 -11.24
N GLY A 222 17.64 -14.39 -10.34
CA GLY A 222 18.54 -13.25 -10.55
C GLY A 222 20.00 -13.55 -10.18
N PRO A 223 20.92 -12.63 -10.48
CA PRO A 223 22.37 -12.89 -10.44
C PRO A 223 22.98 -12.87 -9.03
N ASN A 224 22.38 -12.17 -8.08
CA ASN A 224 23.05 -11.80 -6.82
C ASN A 224 22.46 -12.53 -5.61
N SER A 225 22.28 -13.85 -5.71
CA SER A 225 21.68 -14.69 -4.64
C SER A 225 22.43 -14.56 -3.31
N LYS A 226 23.76 -14.66 -3.35
CA LYS A 226 24.63 -14.55 -2.16
C LYS A 226 24.56 -13.14 -1.57
N GLU A 227 24.72 -12.11 -2.37
CA GLU A 227 24.69 -10.72 -1.94
C GLU A 227 23.35 -10.34 -1.32
N CYS A 228 22.23 -10.85 -1.84
CA CYS A 228 20.92 -10.65 -1.24
C CYS A 228 20.83 -11.30 0.14
N LEU A 229 21.34 -12.52 0.32
CA LEU A 229 21.40 -13.15 1.63
C LEU A 229 22.31 -12.39 2.59
N ASP A 230 23.47 -11.89 2.14
CA ASP A 230 24.33 -11.05 2.96
C ASP A 230 23.58 -9.80 3.45
N ILE A 231 22.82 -9.13 2.60
CA ILE A 231 21.98 -7.98 2.99
C ILE A 231 20.94 -8.38 4.04
N ILE A 232 20.27 -9.52 3.89
CA ILE A 232 19.29 -10.04 4.86
C ILE A 232 19.95 -10.28 6.22
N ILE A 233 21.12 -10.95 6.23
CA ILE A 233 21.89 -11.27 7.44
C ILE A 233 22.38 -9.99 8.11
N ASP A 234 23.05 -9.11 7.37
CA ASP A 234 23.71 -7.92 7.91
C ASP A 234 22.70 -6.88 8.44
N ASN A 235 21.47 -6.88 7.94
CA ASN A 235 20.38 -6.04 8.45
C ASN A 235 19.52 -6.75 9.51
N ASN A 236 19.90 -7.97 9.94
CA ASN A 236 19.17 -8.76 10.94
C ASN A 236 17.68 -8.92 10.61
N ILE A 237 17.38 -9.23 9.34
CA ILE A 237 16.02 -9.39 8.84
C ILE A 237 15.51 -10.78 9.19
N ASN A 238 14.31 -10.86 9.77
CA ASN A 238 13.66 -12.14 10.03
C ASN A 238 13.20 -12.75 8.70
N MET A 239 13.74 -13.91 8.35
CA MET A 239 13.44 -14.57 7.08
C MET A 239 12.80 -15.94 7.33
N VAL A 240 11.76 -16.26 6.53
CA VAL A 240 11.25 -17.63 6.39
C VAL A 240 11.75 -18.24 5.09
N LEU A 241 11.75 -19.58 5.02
CA LEU A 241 12.16 -20.29 3.81
C LEU A 241 11.05 -20.24 2.75
N GLY A 242 11.42 -19.90 1.52
CA GLY A 242 10.62 -20.12 0.33
C GLY A 242 10.96 -21.45 -0.35
N ASN A 243 10.30 -21.74 -1.47
CA ASN A 243 10.57 -22.97 -2.21
C ASN A 243 11.97 -22.97 -2.84
N HIS A 244 12.47 -21.84 -3.30
CA HIS A 244 13.82 -21.75 -3.87
C HIS A 244 14.91 -22.03 -2.83
N GLU A 245 14.77 -21.55 -1.60
CA GLU A 245 15.67 -21.94 -0.51
C GLU A 245 15.56 -23.43 -0.21
N LEU A 246 14.33 -23.97 -0.10
CA LEU A 246 14.14 -25.40 0.18
C LEU A 246 14.77 -26.29 -0.88
N TYR A 247 14.60 -25.98 -2.17
CA TYR A 247 15.24 -26.73 -3.27
C TYR A 247 16.77 -26.69 -3.17
N SER A 248 17.33 -25.53 -2.82
CA SER A 248 18.79 -25.37 -2.72
C SER A 248 19.39 -26.08 -1.52
N ILE A 249 18.74 -26.12 -0.34
CA ILE A 249 19.31 -26.72 0.87
C ILE A 249 18.92 -28.19 1.09
N LYS A 250 17.70 -28.59 0.72
CA LYS A 250 17.19 -29.97 0.87
C LYS A 250 17.30 -30.80 -0.39
N GLY A 251 17.58 -30.15 -1.52
CA GLY A 251 17.58 -30.77 -2.84
C GLY A 251 16.21 -30.72 -3.52
N SER A 252 16.23 -30.57 -4.82
CA SER A 252 15.01 -30.38 -5.63
C SER A 252 14.11 -31.62 -5.73
N GLN A 253 14.62 -32.80 -5.32
CA GLN A 253 13.83 -34.05 -5.25
C GLN A 253 12.67 -34.03 -4.26
N ILE A 254 12.53 -32.98 -3.45
CA ILE A 254 11.39 -32.80 -2.54
C ILE A 254 10.10 -32.43 -3.26
N ASP A 255 10.18 -32.03 -4.53
CA ASP A 255 9.04 -31.71 -5.39
C ASP A 255 9.17 -32.47 -6.72
N ASP A 256 8.19 -33.31 -7.02
CA ASP A 256 8.16 -34.15 -8.23
C ASP A 256 7.96 -33.34 -9.52
N ASN A 257 7.56 -32.08 -9.43
CA ASN A 257 7.33 -31.21 -10.59
C ASN A 257 8.59 -30.52 -11.12
N ILE A 258 9.72 -30.65 -10.41
CA ILE A 258 11.00 -30.04 -10.77
C ILE A 258 11.67 -30.86 -11.88
N ASP A 259 11.94 -30.25 -13.02
CA ASP A 259 12.64 -30.90 -14.13
C ASP A 259 14.16 -31.00 -13.90
N GLU A 260 14.86 -31.71 -14.80
CA GLU A 260 16.31 -31.95 -14.66
C GLU A 260 17.12 -30.65 -14.79
N PHE A 261 16.68 -29.72 -15.64
CA PHE A 261 17.34 -28.43 -15.82
C PHE A 261 17.23 -27.56 -14.56
N GLU A 262 16.04 -27.55 -13.92
CA GLU A 262 15.83 -26.85 -12.67
C GLU A 262 16.66 -27.45 -11.53
N LYS A 263 16.84 -28.78 -11.49
CA LYS A 263 17.71 -29.45 -10.51
C LYS A 263 19.15 -28.99 -10.62
N GLU A 264 19.71 -29.00 -11.85
CA GLU A 264 21.07 -28.52 -12.11
C GLU A 264 21.21 -27.05 -11.71
N TYR A 265 20.20 -26.25 -11.95
CA TYR A 265 20.19 -24.84 -11.60
C TYR A 265 20.23 -24.63 -10.07
N TYR A 266 19.43 -25.37 -9.29
CA TYR A 266 19.45 -25.25 -7.84
C TYR A 266 20.80 -25.73 -7.22
N GLU A 267 21.41 -26.74 -7.78
CA GLU A 267 22.77 -27.14 -7.38
C GLU A 267 23.81 -26.04 -7.69
N TYR A 268 23.67 -25.39 -8.84
CA TYR A 268 24.51 -24.22 -9.17
C TYR A 268 24.31 -23.08 -8.17
N VAL A 269 23.06 -22.70 -7.88
CA VAL A 269 22.77 -21.64 -6.87
C VAL A 269 23.38 -22.02 -5.53
N LYS A 270 23.18 -23.25 -5.06
CA LYS A 270 23.75 -23.75 -3.81
C LYS A 270 25.29 -23.65 -3.80
N SER A 271 25.94 -23.98 -4.91
CA SER A 271 27.40 -23.91 -5.02
C SER A 271 27.96 -22.49 -4.98
N SER A 272 27.13 -21.48 -5.27
CA SER A 272 27.49 -20.07 -5.17
C SER A 272 27.43 -19.51 -3.75
N LEU A 273 26.78 -20.22 -2.83
CA LEU A 273 26.63 -19.82 -1.42
C LEU A 273 27.82 -20.34 -0.59
N THR A 274 28.23 -19.56 0.39
CA THR A 274 29.23 -19.98 1.36
C THR A 274 28.58 -20.71 2.55
N GLU A 275 29.42 -21.27 3.42
CA GLU A 275 28.95 -21.90 4.65
C GLU A 275 28.14 -20.94 5.55
N LYS A 276 28.45 -19.64 5.53
CA LYS A 276 27.71 -18.60 6.28
C LYS A 276 26.26 -18.55 5.86
N GLU A 277 25.98 -18.41 4.56
CA GLU A 277 24.62 -18.30 4.02
C GLU A 277 23.86 -19.63 4.18
N ILE A 278 24.51 -20.77 3.93
CA ILE A 278 23.90 -22.10 4.11
C ILE A 278 23.50 -22.32 5.57
N ASN A 279 24.37 -21.99 6.53
CA ASN A 279 24.06 -22.10 7.96
C ASN A 279 22.90 -21.18 8.35
N PHE A 280 22.87 -19.94 7.83
CA PHE A 280 21.75 -19.04 8.05
C PHE A 280 20.42 -19.64 7.53
N LEU A 281 20.39 -20.12 6.29
CA LEU A 281 19.18 -20.73 5.71
C LEU A 281 18.70 -21.96 6.52
N ASN A 282 19.62 -22.78 7.03
CA ASN A 282 19.27 -23.92 7.88
C ASN A 282 18.65 -23.51 9.24
N THR A 283 18.82 -22.27 9.68
CA THR A 283 18.18 -21.73 10.89
C THR A 283 16.85 -21.05 10.63
N CYS A 284 16.54 -20.72 9.37
CA CYS A 284 15.30 -20.05 9.00
C CYS A 284 14.09 -20.99 9.18
N PRO A 285 13.00 -20.51 9.81
CA PRO A 285 11.76 -21.30 9.94
C PRO A 285 10.94 -21.26 8.66
N LEU A 286 9.89 -22.07 8.59
CA LEU A 286 8.91 -22.07 7.50
C LEU A 286 7.87 -20.95 7.64
N TYR A 287 7.65 -20.44 8.86
CA TYR A 287 6.73 -19.36 9.16
C TYR A 287 7.10 -18.65 10.44
N TYR A 288 6.66 -17.39 10.56
CA TYR A 288 6.65 -16.63 11.81
C TYR A 288 5.22 -16.36 12.25
N GLU A 289 5.00 -16.35 13.57
CA GLU A 289 3.73 -15.94 14.16
C GLU A 289 3.90 -14.63 14.92
N CYS A 290 2.92 -13.75 14.78
CA CYS A 290 2.80 -12.54 15.57
C CYS A 290 1.40 -12.49 16.19
N ASN A 291 1.33 -12.55 17.52
CA ASN A 291 0.07 -12.38 18.24
C ASN A 291 -0.20 -10.88 18.46
N ILE A 292 -1.40 -10.46 18.15
CA ILE A 292 -1.81 -9.05 18.27
C ILE A 292 -2.95 -8.95 19.27
N ASP A 293 -2.69 -8.29 20.38
CA ASP A 293 -3.70 -7.98 21.37
C ASP A 293 -4.38 -6.65 21.04
N TYR A 294 -5.64 -6.70 20.64
CA TYR A 294 -6.49 -5.54 20.48
C TYR A 294 -7.12 -5.15 21.82
N ASN A 295 -6.71 -4.01 22.39
CA ASN A 295 -7.40 -3.30 23.48
C ASN A 295 -7.91 -4.17 24.66
N ASN A 296 -7.09 -5.02 25.25
CA ASN A 296 -7.48 -5.84 26.42
C ASN A 296 -8.80 -6.64 26.22
N SER A 297 -9.25 -6.84 25.00
CA SER A 297 -10.43 -7.63 24.69
C SER A 297 -10.04 -9.08 24.40
N LEU A 298 -10.96 -10.00 24.65
CA LEU A 298 -10.84 -11.45 24.43
C LEU A 298 -10.53 -11.88 22.99
N ASN A 299 -10.36 -10.94 22.06
CA ASN A 299 -10.13 -11.18 20.63
C ASN A 299 -8.69 -10.81 20.26
N SER A 300 -7.72 -11.68 20.59
CA SER A 300 -6.40 -11.63 19.98
C SER A 300 -6.47 -12.16 18.54
N LYS A 301 -5.86 -11.44 17.59
CA LYS A 301 -5.64 -11.97 16.24
C LYS A 301 -4.19 -12.44 16.10
N LYS A 302 -4.00 -13.51 15.33
CA LYS A 302 -2.69 -14.04 14.99
C LYS A 302 -2.37 -13.66 13.55
N ILE A 303 -1.15 -13.16 13.28
CA ILE A 303 -0.63 -13.04 11.92
C ILE A 303 0.35 -14.19 11.70
N ILE A 304 0.20 -14.89 10.60
CA ILE A 304 1.12 -15.90 10.12
C ILE A 304 1.82 -15.34 8.88
N PHE A 305 3.14 -15.26 8.94
CA PHE A 305 4.03 -14.88 7.87
C PHE A 305 4.70 -16.12 7.31
N SER A 306 4.43 -16.49 6.09
CA SER A 306 5.03 -17.65 5.41
C SER A 306 5.23 -17.34 3.93
N HIS A 307 6.09 -18.10 3.27
CA HIS A 307 6.28 -17.91 1.83
C HIS A 307 5.00 -18.16 1.06
N TYR A 308 4.33 -19.27 1.36
CA TYR A 308 3.03 -19.63 0.82
C TYR A 308 2.15 -20.28 1.88
N LEU A 309 0.92 -20.65 1.54
CA LEU A 309 0.02 -21.39 2.43
C LEU A 309 0.62 -22.74 2.78
N ILE A 310 0.70 -23.07 4.05
CA ILE A 310 1.35 -24.28 4.55
C ILE A 310 0.32 -25.39 4.66
N LYS A 311 0.53 -26.48 3.92
CA LYS A 311 -0.29 -27.68 3.96
C LYS A 311 0.03 -28.54 5.18
N ASP A 312 1.28 -28.98 5.31
CA ASP A 312 1.80 -29.73 6.44
C ASP A 312 3.31 -29.48 6.61
N ILE A 313 3.69 -28.98 7.78
CA ILE A 313 5.09 -28.67 8.11
C ILE A 313 6.00 -29.92 8.18
N LYS A 314 5.42 -31.11 8.26
CA LYS A 314 6.16 -32.38 8.29
C LYS A 314 6.51 -32.91 6.91
N GLU A 315 5.84 -32.43 5.86
CA GLU A 315 6.17 -32.81 4.49
C GLU A 315 7.50 -32.19 4.06
N PRO A 316 8.30 -32.86 3.22
CA PRO A 316 9.52 -32.29 2.63
C PRO A 316 9.24 -30.99 1.87
N PHE A 317 8.15 -30.94 1.10
CA PHE A 317 7.60 -29.74 0.49
C PHE A 317 6.33 -29.33 1.26
N PRO A 318 6.42 -28.34 2.17
CA PRO A 318 5.36 -28.06 3.13
C PRO A 318 4.21 -27.21 2.59
N PHE A 319 4.37 -26.62 1.40
CA PHE A 319 3.41 -25.66 0.84
C PHE A 319 2.28 -26.36 0.06
N GLU A 320 1.15 -25.67 -0.08
CA GLU A 320 0.09 -26.09 -0.99
C GLU A 320 0.61 -26.11 -2.42
N LYS A 321 0.24 -27.15 -3.18
CA LYS A 321 0.70 -27.32 -4.57
C LYS A 321 -0.10 -26.50 -5.60
N THR A 322 -1.27 -26.02 -5.21
CA THR A 322 -2.10 -25.19 -6.10
C THR A 322 -1.69 -23.73 -5.97
N HIS A 323 -1.28 -23.15 -7.09
CA HIS A 323 -0.84 -21.75 -7.16
C HIS A 323 -1.84 -20.86 -7.88
N LEU A 324 -3.06 -21.36 -8.16
CA LEU A 324 -4.08 -20.60 -8.88
C LEU A 324 -4.76 -19.59 -7.94
N LYS A 325 -4.62 -18.30 -8.24
CA LYS A 325 -5.34 -17.22 -7.54
C LYS A 325 -6.86 -17.43 -7.54
N SER A 326 -7.39 -18.16 -8.53
CA SER A 326 -8.80 -18.49 -8.70
C SER A 326 -9.27 -19.73 -7.92
N ASP A 327 -8.40 -20.42 -7.16
CA ASP A 327 -8.81 -21.58 -6.37
C ASP A 327 -9.53 -21.18 -5.08
N ILE A 328 -10.82 -20.91 -5.22
CA ILE A 328 -11.70 -20.50 -4.10
C ILE A 328 -11.72 -21.56 -2.98
N ASN A 329 -11.61 -22.84 -3.30
CA ASN A 329 -11.67 -23.90 -2.29
C ASN A 329 -10.42 -23.90 -1.42
N LEU A 330 -9.25 -23.65 -2.03
CA LEU A 330 -8.01 -23.49 -1.29
C LEU A 330 -8.12 -22.30 -0.33
N TRP A 331 -8.53 -21.14 -0.83
CA TRP A 331 -8.63 -19.93 -0.01
C TRP A 331 -9.65 -20.07 1.13
N LYS A 332 -10.80 -20.72 0.90
CA LYS A 332 -11.80 -21.01 1.94
C LYS A 332 -11.25 -21.91 3.03
N LYS A 333 -10.36 -22.86 2.72
CA LYS A 333 -9.70 -23.74 3.70
C LYS A 333 -8.91 -22.96 4.76
N TYR A 334 -8.32 -21.83 4.38
CA TYR A 334 -7.51 -20.98 5.25
C TYR A 334 -8.27 -19.75 5.80
N ASN A 335 -9.58 -19.66 5.56
CA ASN A 335 -10.38 -18.54 6.04
C ASN A 335 -10.77 -18.73 7.51
N ASP A 336 -9.91 -18.29 8.42
CA ASP A 336 -10.18 -18.20 9.86
C ASP A 336 -10.20 -16.73 10.26
N GLU A 337 -11.32 -16.26 10.85
CA GLU A 337 -11.49 -14.86 11.25
C GLU A 337 -10.49 -14.36 12.29
N ASN A 338 -9.85 -15.27 13.04
CA ASN A 338 -8.84 -14.97 14.06
C ASN A 338 -7.40 -15.02 13.53
N ILE A 339 -7.19 -15.50 12.30
CA ILE A 339 -5.88 -15.66 11.70
C ILE A 339 -5.78 -14.78 10.46
N ILE A 340 -4.68 -14.04 10.35
CA ILE A 340 -4.31 -13.28 9.17
C ILE A 340 -3.09 -13.97 8.56
N TYR A 341 -3.18 -14.33 7.29
CA TYR A 341 -2.06 -14.87 6.53
C TYR A 341 -1.43 -13.77 5.69
N VAL A 342 -0.12 -13.66 5.74
CA VAL A 342 0.68 -12.76 4.90
C VAL A 342 1.67 -13.64 4.14
N VAL A 343 1.47 -13.75 2.82
CA VAL A 343 2.19 -14.69 1.97
C VAL A 343 2.79 -14.01 0.73
N GLY A 344 3.83 -14.59 0.16
CA GLY A 344 4.48 -14.22 -1.09
C GLY A 344 4.13 -15.16 -2.25
N HIS A 345 5.14 -15.63 -2.98
CA HIS A 345 5.14 -16.69 -3.99
C HIS A 345 4.38 -16.39 -5.30
N LEU A 346 3.25 -15.72 -5.26
CA LEU A 346 2.36 -15.59 -6.43
C LEU A 346 2.74 -14.46 -7.40
N HIS A 347 3.80 -13.71 -7.13
CA HIS A 347 4.34 -12.64 -8.00
C HIS A 347 3.26 -11.77 -8.64
N ASN A 348 2.52 -11.02 -7.87
CA ASN A 348 1.37 -10.23 -8.31
C ASN A 348 1.67 -9.04 -9.25
N SER A 349 2.80 -9.00 -9.91
CA SER A 349 3.38 -7.82 -10.53
C SER A 349 2.97 -7.50 -11.96
N PHE A 350 2.03 -8.20 -12.57
CA PHE A 350 1.81 -8.10 -14.01
C PHE A 350 0.74 -7.09 -14.45
N ASP A 351 0.04 -6.42 -13.53
CA ASP A 351 -0.95 -5.41 -13.92
C ASP A 351 -0.77 -4.12 -13.11
N GLU A 352 -0.45 -3.02 -13.79
CA GLU A 352 -0.21 -1.71 -13.16
C GLU A 352 -1.46 -1.15 -12.47
N ASN A 353 -2.64 -1.70 -12.77
CA ASN A 353 -3.94 -1.25 -12.29
C ASN A 353 -4.47 -2.02 -11.08
N GLU A 354 -3.79 -3.09 -10.64
CA GLU A 354 -4.28 -3.92 -9.55
C GLU A 354 -3.64 -3.57 -8.21
N VAL A 355 -4.47 -3.29 -7.22
CA VAL A 355 -4.06 -3.25 -5.80
C VAL A 355 -3.83 -4.68 -5.37
N SER A 356 -2.66 -5.19 -5.72
CA SER A 356 -2.23 -6.50 -5.28
C SER A 356 -1.92 -6.49 -3.80
N GLY A 357 -2.43 -7.44 -3.09
CA GLY A 357 -2.18 -7.60 -1.66
C GLY A 357 -3.36 -8.14 -0.89
N ILE A 358 -4.56 -8.09 -1.47
CA ILE A 358 -5.75 -8.68 -0.87
C ILE A 358 -6.34 -9.62 -1.90
N VAL A 359 -6.45 -10.91 -1.57
CA VAL A 359 -7.09 -11.91 -2.45
C VAL A 359 -8.53 -11.52 -2.80
N GLY A 360 -9.18 -10.67 -1.98
CA GLY A 360 -10.51 -10.15 -2.19
C GLY A 360 -10.75 -9.31 -3.44
N ASP A 361 -9.71 -8.76 -4.08
CA ASP A 361 -9.88 -7.91 -5.26
C ASP A 361 -10.06 -8.71 -6.57
N TYR A 362 -9.85 -10.04 -6.54
CA TYR A 362 -9.87 -10.89 -7.73
C TYR A 362 -11.09 -11.78 -7.91
N ILE A 363 -11.96 -11.86 -6.94
CA ILE A 363 -13.12 -12.75 -7.00
C ILE A 363 -14.35 -11.91 -6.69
N GLU A 364 -15.25 -11.76 -7.66
CA GLU A 364 -16.51 -10.98 -7.56
C GLU A 364 -17.40 -11.35 -6.35
N ASP A 365 -17.07 -12.42 -5.63
CA ASP A 365 -17.84 -12.96 -4.50
C ASP A 365 -17.07 -13.01 -3.17
N ILE A 366 -15.91 -12.33 -3.06
CA ILE A 366 -15.00 -12.45 -1.91
C ILE A 366 -15.14 -11.32 -0.89
N ASN A 367 -16.27 -10.79 -0.67
CA ASN A 367 -16.56 -10.04 0.55
C ASN A 367 -16.37 -10.87 1.85
N ALA A 368 -15.96 -12.13 1.74
CA ALA A 368 -15.81 -13.09 2.84
C ALA A 368 -14.34 -13.45 3.19
N LEU A 369 -13.36 -13.20 2.33
CA LEU A 369 -11.96 -13.59 2.57
C LEU A 369 -11.08 -12.36 2.85
N THR A 370 -11.23 -11.77 4.02
CA THR A 370 -10.53 -10.52 4.42
C THR A 370 -9.22 -10.75 5.16
N ASN A 371 -8.77 -12.00 5.32
CA ASN A 371 -7.68 -12.37 6.21
C ASN A 371 -6.41 -12.91 5.53
N ILE A 372 -6.37 -12.97 4.18
CA ILE A 372 -5.18 -13.40 3.42
C ILE A 372 -4.65 -12.24 2.60
N TYR A 373 -3.37 -11.91 2.80
CA TYR A 373 -2.67 -10.83 2.10
C TYR A 373 -1.51 -11.40 1.30
N ILE A 374 -1.51 -11.18 0.00
CA ILE A 374 -0.43 -11.58 -0.89
C ILE A 374 0.50 -10.40 -1.09
N VAL A 375 1.76 -10.56 -0.69
CA VAL A 375 2.81 -9.55 -0.87
C VAL A 375 3.40 -9.69 -2.26
N ASP A 376 3.57 -8.59 -2.94
CA ASP A 376 4.17 -8.53 -4.27
C ASP A 376 5.64 -8.96 -4.26
N SER A 377 6.08 -9.61 -5.35
CA SER A 377 7.50 -9.85 -5.57
C SER A 377 8.29 -8.54 -5.56
N LEU A 378 9.36 -8.51 -4.78
CA LEU A 378 10.29 -7.39 -4.76
C LEU A 378 11.21 -7.41 -5.98
N GLY A 379 11.69 -8.58 -6.38
CA GLY A 379 12.75 -8.73 -7.38
C GLY A 379 12.26 -8.96 -8.80
N CYS A 380 11.17 -9.71 -8.98
CA CYS A 380 10.61 -10.03 -10.30
C CYS A 380 9.78 -8.86 -10.83
N ARG A 381 10.44 -7.90 -11.47
CA ARG A 381 9.83 -6.66 -11.97
C ARG A 381 10.11 -6.45 -13.45
N THR A 382 9.12 -5.89 -14.14
CA THR A 382 9.20 -5.54 -15.56
C THR A 382 9.51 -4.06 -15.81
N ASN A 383 9.52 -3.25 -14.74
CA ASN A 383 9.78 -1.80 -14.79
C ASN A 383 10.77 -1.36 -13.70
N GLU A 384 11.01 -0.06 -13.56
CA GLU A 384 11.91 0.53 -12.55
C GLU A 384 11.32 0.59 -11.15
N ASP A 385 10.07 0.19 -10.95
CA ASP A 385 9.41 0.23 -9.64
C ASP A 385 9.42 -1.16 -9.00
N THR A 386 9.86 -1.20 -7.77
CA THR A 386 9.66 -2.34 -6.85
C THR A 386 8.72 -1.95 -5.72
N SER A 387 8.35 -2.89 -4.87
CA SER A 387 7.49 -2.60 -3.74
C SER A 387 7.70 -3.54 -2.56
N TYR A 388 7.24 -3.10 -1.39
CA TYR A 388 7.11 -3.91 -0.19
C TYR A 388 5.81 -3.58 0.54
N PHE A 389 5.40 -4.43 1.49
CA PHE A 389 4.24 -4.16 2.34
C PHE A 389 4.67 -3.52 3.65
N LEU A 390 3.89 -2.52 4.08
CA LEU A 390 3.98 -1.94 5.41
C LEU A 390 2.71 -2.30 6.19
N ILE A 391 2.89 -2.97 7.32
CA ILE A 391 1.81 -3.33 8.25
C ILE A 391 1.95 -2.44 9.48
N GLU A 392 0.96 -1.62 9.74
CA GLU A 392 0.89 -0.80 10.94
C GLU A 392 -0.14 -1.37 11.90
N ILE A 393 0.33 -1.78 13.07
CA ILE A 393 -0.46 -2.41 14.11
C ILE A 393 -0.67 -1.42 15.24
N GLY A 394 -1.91 -1.05 15.48
CA GLY A 394 -2.31 -0.11 16.51
C GLY A 394 -3.70 -0.46 17.05
N LYS A 395 -4.54 0.55 17.25
CA LYS A 395 -5.97 0.33 17.56
C LYS A 395 -6.66 -0.41 16.41
N ASN A 396 -6.23 -0.16 15.19
CA ASN A 396 -6.63 -0.89 13.98
C ASN A 396 -5.34 -1.38 13.31
N MET A 397 -5.46 -2.36 12.44
CA MET A 397 -4.37 -2.84 11.58
C MET A 397 -4.56 -2.26 10.19
N CYS A 398 -3.49 -1.73 9.63
CA CYS A 398 -3.47 -1.19 8.27
C CYS A 398 -2.40 -1.90 7.46
N PHE A 399 -2.74 -2.27 6.23
CA PHE A 399 -1.83 -2.87 5.25
C PHE A 399 -1.69 -1.90 4.09
N SER A 400 -0.47 -1.52 3.77
CA SER A 400 -0.19 -0.61 2.65
C SER A 400 0.97 -1.12 1.81
N ARG A 401 0.85 -0.96 0.49
CA ARG A 401 1.92 -1.21 -0.45
C ARG A 401 2.75 0.06 -0.62
N VAL A 402 4.05 -0.06 -0.47
CA VAL A 402 5.00 1.04 -0.68
C VAL A 402 5.80 0.78 -1.95
N LYS A 403 5.66 1.66 -2.94
CA LYS A 403 6.45 1.61 -4.18
C LYS A 403 7.79 2.31 -3.98
N VAL A 404 8.87 1.75 -4.54
CA VAL A 404 10.23 2.26 -4.47
C VAL A 404 10.87 2.13 -5.85
N LYS A 405 11.54 3.18 -6.31
CA LYS A 405 12.35 3.10 -7.54
C LYS A 405 13.71 2.49 -7.25
N TYR A 406 14.21 1.68 -8.18
CA TYR A 406 15.54 1.07 -8.11
C TYR A 406 16.29 1.20 -9.43
N ASP A 407 17.58 0.98 -9.41
CA ASP A 407 18.44 1.00 -10.60
C ASP A 407 18.29 -0.29 -11.41
N ARG A 408 17.20 -0.33 -12.20
CA ARG A 408 16.91 -1.46 -13.06
C ARG A 408 17.97 -1.67 -14.13
N ALA A 409 18.57 -0.60 -14.69
CA ALA A 409 19.56 -0.71 -15.75
C ALA A 409 20.79 -1.48 -15.26
N LYS A 410 21.25 -1.22 -14.04
CA LYS A 410 22.35 -1.94 -13.42
C LYS A 410 22.00 -3.42 -13.20
N PHE A 411 20.83 -3.72 -12.67
CA PHE A 411 20.35 -5.10 -12.51
C PHE A 411 20.31 -5.86 -13.86
N GLU A 412 19.80 -5.23 -14.93
CA GLU A 412 19.76 -5.84 -16.25
C GLU A 412 21.15 -6.11 -16.84
N GLU A 413 22.10 -5.23 -16.60
CA GLU A 413 23.49 -5.43 -17.03
C GLU A 413 24.12 -6.64 -16.32
N GLU A 414 23.94 -6.77 -15.02
CA GLU A 414 24.44 -7.91 -14.23
C GLU A 414 23.75 -9.22 -14.65
N LEU A 415 22.44 -9.20 -14.85
CA LEU A 415 21.67 -10.36 -15.29
C LEU A 415 22.13 -10.85 -16.67
N LYS A 416 22.36 -9.95 -17.63
CA LYS A 416 22.86 -10.29 -18.97
C LYS A 416 24.28 -10.86 -18.95
N ARG A 417 25.11 -10.42 -18.01
CA ARG A 417 26.48 -10.92 -17.83
C ARG A 417 26.48 -12.36 -17.30
N GLU A 418 25.62 -12.65 -16.32
CA GLU A 418 25.55 -13.95 -15.62
C GLU A 418 24.87 -15.02 -16.49
N TYR A 419 23.81 -14.65 -17.20
CA TYR A 419 22.91 -15.61 -17.86
C TYR A 419 22.83 -15.45 -19.38
N LYS A 420 23.97 -15.42 -20.07
CA LYS A 420 24.00 -15.31 -21.56
C LYS A 420 23.16 -16.38 -22.29
N GLU A 421 22.90 -17.54 -21.66
CA GLU A 421 22.23 -18.69 -22.26
C GLU A 421 20.79 -18.93 -21.75
N LYS A 422 20.29 -18.17 -20.77
CA LYS A 422 19.01 -18.43 -20.08
C LYS A 422 17.89 -17.44 -20.46
N GLY A 423 17.73 -17.12 -21.73
CA GLY A 423 16.82 -16.07 -22.23
C GLY A 423 15.35 -16.19 -21.81
N ILE A 424 14.82 -17.39 -21.60
CA ILE A 424 13.41 -17.63 -21.25
C ILE A 424 13.11 -17.15 -19.81
N ILE A 425 13.97 -17.44 -18.85
CA ILE A 425 13.81 -17.02 -17.45
C ILE A 425 13.79 -15.49 -17.36
N ASN A 426 14.70 -14.84 -18.10
CA ASN A 426 14.81 -13.38 -18.12
C ASN A 426 13.56 -12.71 -18.68
N GLU A 427 12.93 -13.30 -19.69
CA GLU A 427 11.71 -12.77 -20.32
C GLU A 427 10.48 -12.97 -19.41
N ILE A 428 10.32 -14.16 -18.83
CA ILE A 428 9.17 -14.49 -17.99
C ILE A 428 9.18 -13.70 -16.69
N PHE A 429 10.28 -13.71 -15.95
CA PHE A 429 10.33 -13.14 -14.60
C PHE A 429 10.73 -11.67 -14.55
N PHE A 430 11.47 -11.19 -15.52
CA PHE A 430 12.00 -9.82 -15.52
C PHE A 430 11.58 -9.00 -16.74
N GLY A 431 10.86 -9.56 -17.70
CA GLY A 431 10.41 -8.88 -18.93
C GLY A 431 11.56 -8.44 -19.85
N ILE A 432 12.73 -9.06 -19.72
CA ILE A 432 13.92 -8.72 -20.51
C ILE A 432 13.95 -9.60 -21.74
N LYS A 433 13.65 -9.03 -22.91
CA LYS A 433 13.70 -9.77 -24.19
C LYS A 433 15.11 -10.26 -24.47
N SER A 434 15.24 -11.57 -24.73
CA SER A 434 16.47 -12.11 -25.26
C SER A 434 16.74 -11.46 -26.61
N SER A 435 17.88 -10.81 -26.75
CA SER A 435 18.39 -10.49 -28.08
C SER A 435 18.63 -11.82 -28.80
N LYS A 436 17.68 -12.24 -29.65
CA LYS A 436 17.94 -13.34 -30.57
C LYS A 436 19.18 -13.00 -31.39
N PRO A 437 20.11 -13.97 -31.56
CA PRO A 437 21.29 -13.75 -32.45
C PRO A 437 20.86 -13.49 -33.86
#